data_891ad55950c53b16118a756ad8db82fb
#
_entry.id   891ad55950c53b16118a756ad8db82fb
#
_cell.length_a   1.000
_cell.length_b   1.000
_cell.length_c   1.000
_cell.angle_alpha   90.00
_cell.angle_beta   90.00
_cell.angle_gamma   90.00
#
_symmetry.space_group_name_H-M   'P 1'
#
loop_
_entity.id
_entity.type
_entity.pdbx_description
1 polymer ?
#
loop_
_entity_poly.entity_id
_entity_poly.type
_entity_poly.pdbx_seq_one_letter_code
_entity_poly.pdbx_strand_id
1 'polypeptide(L)'
;MIPDLVDADLLNEHIARYRFANHIAAALPGKPSVLDAGCGSGYGTGELFNAASIVAADISADAIRHARRQYARTGVCFLQASCEAMPFRNGAFDLVVAFEVIEHLERWQDLLSEASRVLTQGGILLVSTPNREYYAESRGASGPNPFHVHEFDYEEFRQALNEVFPHVRIWSQNHAGAIVFAPQGETPAGATLDAPATRDTAHANFYVAACSRAPLSTGDIFAWLPTSANVLRERERHIAKLSGELAQKDAWLRQSVEAHGDLQKKHEELTAELHRQNLWADELNREVVSRNARIAELQGEVSTRLEWIADLEAQIKGAATEIERLEAEGEEQKQTARSRIDQLEATVTERTLWAQQLDTEIAAHREELRRIASTKWVQAGMKLGLGPTVNHGQ
;
A
#
# COMPACT_ATOMS: atom_id res chain seq x y z
N MET A 1 -0.17 3.48 10.77
CA MET A 1 1.11 3.45 10.03
C MET A 1 2.21 4.02 10.90
N ILE A 2 3.43 3.44 10.87
CA ILE A 2 4.65 3.96 11.53
C ILE A 2 5.69 4.16 10.43
N PRO A 3 6.20 5.38 10.19
CA PRO A 3 7.04 5.71 9.03
C PRO A 3 8.24 4.78 8.82
N ASP A 4 8.96 4.42 9.87
CA ASP A 4 10.15 3.57 9.79
C ASP A 4 9.87 2.09 9.47
N LEU A 5 8.60 1.67 9.49
CA LEU A 5 8.16 0.29 9.27
C LEU A 5 7.41 0.09 7.95
N VAL A 6 7.29 1.12 7.13
CA VAL A 6 6.54 1.09 5.88
C VAL A 6 7.42 1.50 4.71
N ASP A 7 7.01 1.08 3.52
CA ASP A 7 7.66 1.48 2.28
C ASP A 7 7.63 3.01 2.11
N ALA A 8 8.72 3.58 1.59
CA ALA A 8 8.86 5.02 1.42
C ALA A 8 7.83 5.60 0.42
N ASP A 9 7.46 4.84 -0.60
CA ASP A 9 6.45 5.28 -1.58
C ASP A 9 5.08 5.39 -0.93
N LEU A 10 4.71 4.40 -0.10
CA LEU A 10 3.49 4.44 0.68
C LEU A 10 3.44 5.64 1.63
N LEU A 11 4.53 5.88 2.34
CA LEU A 11 4.64 7.04 3.23
C LEU A 11 4.49 8.35 2.46
N ASN A 12 5.11 8.44 1.28
CA ASN A 12 5.04 9.63 0.43
C ASN A 12 3.63 9.92 -0.09
N GLU A 13 2.84 8.90 -0.43
CA GLU A 13 1.43 9.10 -0.80
C GLU A 13 0.64 9.77 0.31
N HIS A 14 0.87 9.35 1.55
CA HIS A 14 0.24 9.96 2.71
C HIS A 14 0.76 11.37 2.98
N ILE A 15 2.08 11.58 2.97
CA ILE A 15 2.68 12.90 3.18
C ILE A 15 2.18 13.89 2.13
N ALA A 16 2.02 13.47 0.87
CA ALA A 16 1.50 14.31 -0.19
C ALA A 16 0.13 14.90 0.14
N ARG A 17 -0.77 14.13 0.79
CA ARG A 17 -2.09 14.62 1.24
C ARG A 17 -1.96 15.71 2.31
N TYR A 18 -1.07 15.53 3.28
CA TYR A 18 -0.81 16.56 4.29
C TYR A 18 -0.16 17.81 3.68
N ARG A 19 0.71 17.66 2.67
CA ARG A 19 1.26 18.80 1.90
C ARG A 19 0.19 19.53 1.12
N PHE A 20 -0.75 18.79 0.53
CA PHE A 20 -1.92 19.39 -0.09
C PHE A 20 -2.81 20.11 0.92
N ALA A 21 -3.02 19.54 2.12
CA ALA A 21 -3.73 20.21 3.19
C ALA A 21 -3.08 21.53 3.61
N ASN A 22 -1.75 21.59 3.70
CA ASN A 22 -1.04 22.84 3.95
C ASN A 22 -1.21 23.87 2.81
N HIS A 23 -1.30 23.42 1.56
CA HIS A 23 -1.58 24.31 0.43
C HIS A 23 -2.97 24.92 0.54
N ILE A 24 -3.99 24.11 0.87
CA ILE A 24 -5.34 24.61 1.11
C ILE A 24 -5.38 25.51 2.35
N ALA A 25 -4.72 25.12 3.43
CA ALA A 25 -4.64 25.93 4.66
C ALA A 25 -4.05 27.32 4.44
N ALA A 26 -3.05 27.42 3.56
CA ALA A 26 -2.40 28.69 3.23
C ALA A 26 -3.31 29.66 2.46
N ALA A 27 -4.36 29.14 1.81
CA ALA A 27 -5.38 29.95 1.13
C ALA A 27 -6.48 30.47 2.08
N LEU A 28 -6.56 29.94 3.31
CA LEU A 28 -7.52 30.39 4.32
C LEU A 28 -7.08 31.71 4.95
N PRO A 29 -8.03 32.55 5.39
CA PRO A 29 -7.67 33.81 6.05
C PRO A 29 -6.92 33.58 7.37
N GLY A 30 -5.70 34.04 7.50
CA GLY A 30 -4.88 33.90 8.69
C GLY A 30 -4.31 32.49 8.87
N LYS A 31 -4.06 32.12 10.13
CA LYS A 31 -3.63 30.75 10.47
C LYS A 31 -4.83 29.95 10.97
N PRO A 32 -5.26 28.87 10.31
CA PRO A 32 -6.42 28.08 10.69
C PRO A 32 -6.20 27.30 11.97
N SER A 33 -7.29 27.09 12.70
CA SER A 33 -7.42 26.00 13.69
C SER A 33 -7.74 24.71 12.95
N VAL A 34 -6.92 23.69 13.13
CA VAL A 34 -6.99 22.44 12.37
C VAL A 34 -7.38 21.28 13.28
N LEU A 35 -8.29 20.46 12.80
CA LEU A 35 -8.56 19.12 13.34
C LEU A 35 -8.02 18.07 12.36
N ASP A 36 -7.14 17.21 12.84
CA ASP A 36 -6.71 15.99 12.16
C ASP A 36 -7.49 14.81 12.73
N ALA A 37 -8.55 14.41 12.05
CA ALA A 37 -9.48 13.38 12.47
C ALA A 37 -9.07 12.02 11.92
N GLY A 38 -8.75 11.07 12.81
CA GLY A 38 -8.13 9.79 12.44
C GLY A 38 -6.62 9.92 12.22
N CYS A 39 -5.94 10.66 13.10
CA CYS A 39 -4.52 11.00 12.94
C CYS A 39 -3.56 9.79 13.04
N GLY A 40 -4.04 8.62 13.47
CA GLY A 40 -3.24 7.42 13.66
C GLY A 40 -2.02 7.66 14.55
N SER A 41 -0.84 7.23 14.08
CA SER A 41 0.43 7.42 14.80
C SER A 41 0.97 8.86 14.80
N GLY A 42 0.28 9.81 14.18
CA GLY A 42 0.56 11.25 14.23
C GLY A 42 1.62 11.77 13.26
N TYR A 43 2.20 10.94 12.39
CA TYR A 43 3.23 11.39 11.43
C TYR A 43 2.69 12.45 10.47
N GLY A 44 1.44 12.29 10.02
CA GLY A 44 0.78 13.26 9.16
C GLY A 44 0.48 14.57 9.87
N THR A 45 0.03 14.51 11.13
CA THR A 45 -0.12 15.70 11.98
C THR A 45 1.20 16.48 12.09
N GLY A 46 2.32 15.75 12.09
CA GLY A 46 3.66 16.33 12.07
C GLY A 46 3.93 17.22 10.87
N GLU A 47 3.32 16.91 9.74
CA GLU A 47 3.45 17.66 8.48
C GLU A 47 2.55 18.91 8.40
N LEU A 48 1.59 19.09 9.31
CA LEU A 48 0.73 20.27 9.37
C LEU A 48 1.47 21.42 10.06
N PHE A 49 2.02 22.36 9.31
CA PHE A 49 2.87 23.44 9.85
C PHE A 49 2.27 24.84 9.67
N ASN A 50 1.24 25.03 8.85
CA ASN A 50 0.61 26.32 8.60
C ASN A 50 -0.62 26.60 9.49
N ALA A 51 -0.75 25.88 10.62
CA ALA A 51 -1.84 26.03 11.56
C ALA A 51 -1.50 26.98 12.72
N ALA A 52 -2.51 27.66 13.27
CA ALA A 52 -2.41 28.34 14.56
C ALA A 52 -2.42 27.34 15.72
N SER A 53 -3.28 26.33 15.59
CA SER A 53 -3.41 25.22 16.54
C SER A 53 -3.86 23.97 15.80
N ILE A 54 -3.42 22.82 16.27
CA ILE A 54 -3.80 21.52 15.72
C ILE A 54 -4.33 20.66 16.86
N VAL A 55 -5.51 20.12 16.68
CA VAL A 55 -6.01 19.00 17.46
C VAL A 55 -5.96 17.76 16.57
N ALA A 56 -5.29 16.72 17.05
CA ALA A 56 -5.18 15.44 16.33
C ALA A 56 -5.91 14.37 17.15
N ALA A 57 -6.92 13.78 16.57
CA ALA A 57 -7.81 12.84 17.22
C ALA A 57 -7.76 11.47 16.55
N ASP A 58 -7.75 10.43 17.36
CA ASP A 58 -7.86 9.05 16.91
C ASP A 58 -8.56 8.19 17.97
N ILE A 59 -9.30 7.17 17.56
CA ILE A 59 -9.99 6.26 18.47
C ILE A 59 -9.01 5.35 19.24
N SER A 60 -7.86 5.07 18.66
CA SER A 60 -6.83 4.20 19.23
C SER A 60 -6.00 4.92 20.29
N ALA A 61 -6.14 4.49 21.55
CA ALA A 61 -5.30 4.99 22.64
C ALA A 61 -3.81 4.73 22.42
N ASP A 62 -3.46 3.63 21.77
CA ASP A 62 -2.07 3.26 21.47
C ASP A 62 -1.48 4.19 20.41
N ALA A 63 -2.23 4.49 19.35
CA ALA A 63 -1.84 5.44 18.33
C ALA A 63 -1.61 6.84 18.94
N ILE A 64 -2.53 7.31 19.78
CA ILE A 64 -2.39 8.59 20.46
C ILE A 64 -1.20 8.63 21.42
N ARG A 65 -0.92 7.54 22.14
CA ARG A 65 0.29 7.47 22.99
C ARG A 65 1.56 7.56 22.16
N HIS A 66 1.61 6.86 21.04
CA HIS A 66 2.73 6.93 20.10
C HIS A 66 2.89 8.34 19.53
N ALA A 67 1.80 8.91 19.00
CA ALA A 67 1.78 10.26 18.42
C ALA A 67 2.28 11.33 19.40
N ARG A 68 1.83 11.29 20.65
CA ARG A 68 2.32 12.20 21.72
C ARG A 68 3.81 12.08 21.99
N ARG A 69 4.37 10.87 21.93
CA ARG A 69 5.81 10.67 22.18
C ARG A 69 6.68 11.16 21.04
N GLN A 70 6.22 10.98 19.81
CA GLN A 70 7.03 11.25 18.61
C GLN A 70 6.82 12.64 18.03
N TYR A 71 5.60 13.18 18.13
CA TYR A 71 5.18 14.37 17.39
C TYR A 71 4.64 15.50 18.27
N ALA A 72 4.75 15.39 19.61
CA ALA A 72 4.35 16.48 20.50
C ALA A 72 5.19 17.74 20.24
N ARG A 73 4.51 18.84 19.99
CA ARG A 73 5.12 20.17 19.82
C ARG A 73 4.12 21.25 20.27
N THR A 74 4.62 22.46 20.47
CA THR A 74 3.76 23.60 20.81
C THR A 74 2.68 23.81 19.74
N GLY A 75 1.45 23.99 20.15
CA GLY A 75 0.31 24.18 19.26
C GLY A 75 -0.34 22.89 18.73
N VAL A 76 0.16 21.72 19.11
CA VAL A 76 -0.43 20.41 18.75
C VAL A 76 -0.95 19.70 19.99
N CYS A 77 -2.22 19.31 19.96
CA CYS A 77 -2.87 18.52 21.00
C CYS A 77 -3.35 17.19 20.42
N PHE A 78 -2.89 16.07 21.00
CA PHE A 78 -3.37 14.74 20.63
C PHE A 78 -4.45 14.28 21.60
N LEU A 79 -5.59 13.82 21.09
CA LEU A 79 -6.76 13.43 21.86
C LEU A 79 -7.31 12.09 21.40
N GLN A 80 -7.67 11.22 22.35
CA GLN A 80 -8.43 10.03 22.00
C GLN A 80 -9.90 10.40 21.82
N ALA A 81 -10.42 10.28 20.60
CA ALA A 81 -11.83 10.54 20.29
C ALA A 81 -12.27 9.78 19.04
N SER A 82 -13.58 9.51 18.93
CA SER A 82 -14.19 8.99 17.70
C SER A 82 -14.46 10.12 16.72
N CYS A 83 -14.22 9.85 15.44
CA CYS A 83 -14.60 10.75 14.35
C CYS A 83 -16.11 10.80 14.12
N GLU A 84 -16.87 9.81 14.59
CA GLU A 84 -18.32 9.73 14.49
C GLU A 84 -19.04 10.51 15.61
N ALA A 85 -18.31 10.95 16.66
CA ALA A 85 -18.84 11.73 17.79
C ALA A 85 -17.73 12.61 18.37
N MET A 86 -17.45 13.71 17.71
CA MET A 86 -16.31 14.59 18.05
C MET A 86 -16.61 15.45 19.29
N PRO A 87 -15.75 15.44 20.33
CA PRO A 87 -15.99 16.16 21.58
C PRO A 87 -15.66 17.66 21.47
N PHE A 88 -16.04 18.29 20.36
CA PHE A 88 -15.76 19.70 20.10
C PHE A 88 -17.04 20.48 19.92
N ARG A 89 -16.99 21.77 20.25
CA ARG A 89 -18.09 22.70 20.00
C ARG A 89 -18.30 22.92 18.49
N ASN A 90 -19.50 23.37 18.14
CA ASN A 90 -19.78 23.78 16.76
C ASN A 90 -18.85 24.94 16.35
N GLY A 91 -18.38 24.92 15.12
CA GLY A 91 -17.54 25.97 14.55
C GLY A 91 -16.20 26.15 15.28
N ALA A 92 -15.58 25.05 15.71
CA ALA A 92 -14.30 25.08 16.43
C ALA A 92 -13.10 25.17 15.50
N PHE A 93 -13.23 24.69 14.26
CA PHE A 93 -12.12 24.52 13.35
C PHE A 93 -12.36 25.19 12.00
N ASP A 94 -11.30 25.72 11.42
CA ASP A 94 -11.30 26.29 10.08
C ASP A 94 -10.98 25.23 9.04
N LEU A 95 -10.31 24.16 9.46
CA LEU A 95 -9.99 23.02 8.62
C LEU A 95 -10.11 21.72 9.41
N VAL A 96 -10.80 20.76 8.84
CA VAL A 96 -10.81 19.37 9.29
C VAL A 96 -10.16 18.54 8.21
N VAL A 97 -9.20 17.70 8.57
CA VAL A 97 -8.62 16.69 7.67
C VAL A 97 -9.03 15.29 8.16
N ALA A 98 -9.47 14.43 7.24
CA ALA A 98 -9.85 13.05 7.51
C ALA A 98 -9.37 12.18 6.35
N PHE A 99 -8.11 11.71 6.43
CA PHE A 99 -7.47 10.99 5.34
C PHE A 99 -7.41 9.50 5.60
N GLU A 100 -8.01 8.71 4.69
CA GLU A 100 -8.12 7.26 4.82
C GLU A 100 -8.78 6.87 6.16
N VAL A 101 -9.91 7.46 6.43
CA VAL A 101 -10.70 7.22 7.64
C VAL A 101 -12.11 6.77 7.29
N ILE A 102 -12.73 7.42 6.31
CA ILE A 102 -14.14 7.25 5.96
C ILE A 102 -14.48 5.81 5.57
N GLU A 103 -13.57 5.12 4.89
CA GLU A 103 -13.71 3.72 4.46
C GLU A 103 -13.66 2.71 5.60
N HIS A 104 -13.16 3.11 6.77
CA HIS A 104 -13.07 2.27 7.96
C HIS A 104 -14.29 2.38 8.89
N LEU A 105 -15.22 3.29 8.60
CA LEU A 105 -16.35 3.61 9.48
C LEU A 105 -17.62 2.92 8.98
N GLU A 106 -18.32 2.23 9.89
CA GLU A 106 -19.66 1.69 9.59
C GLU A 106 -20.68 2.81 9.39
N ARG A 107 -20.56 3.90 10.16
CA ARG A 107 -21.41 5.08 10.10
C ARG A 107 -20.66 6.30 9.60
N TRP A 108 -20.05 6.17 8.41
CA TRP A 108 -19.28 7.25 7.80
C TRP A 108 -20.07 8.56 7.62
N GLN A 109 -21.40 8.50 7.54
CA GLN A 109 -22.28 9.68 7.51
C GLN A 109 -22.14 10.53 8.79
N ASP A 110 -21.91 9.88 9.93
CA ASP A 110 -21.70 10.58 11.20
C ASP A 110 -20.39 11.38 11.17
N LEU A 111 -19.31 10.85 10.54
CA LEU A 111 -18.07 11.60 10.32
C LEU A 111 -18.34 12.89 9.54
N LEU A 112 -19.07 12.81 8.42
CA LEU A 112 -19.37 13.97 7.58
C LEU A 112 -20.21 15.01 8.31
N SER A 113 -21.21 14.54 9.05
CA SER A 113 -22.09 15.38 9.86
C SER A 113 -21.34 16.09 10.99
N GLU A 114 -20.49 15.36 11.70
CA GLU A 114 -19.64 15.89 12.76
C GLU A 114 -18.60 16.87 12.21
N ALA A 115 -17.94 16.54 11.09
CA ALA A 115 -17.03 17.47 10.43
C ALA A 115 -17.74 18.78 10.04
N SER A 116 -18.93 18.68 9.45
CA SER A 116 -19.74 19.86 9.12
C SER A 116 -20.09 20.68 10.36
N ARG A 117 -20.43 20.03 11.47
CA ARG A 117 -20.79 20.68 12.73
C ARG A 117 -19.62 21.44 13.36
N VAL A 118 -18.46 20.80 13.41
CA VAL A 118 -17.28 21.39 14.08
C VAL A 118 -16.57 22.44 13.24
N LEU A 119 -16.81 22.48 11.93
CA LEU A 119 -16.27 23.50 11.04
C LEU A 119 -16.91 24.87 11.25
N THR A 120 -16.10 25.91 11.13
CA THR A 120 -16.59 27.30 11.00
C THR A 120 -17.41 27.46 9.72
N GLN A 121 -18.14 28.56 9.57
CA GLN A 121 -19.01 28.80 8.40
C GLN A 121 -18.24 28.76 7.07
N GLY A 122 -17.01 29.25 7.05
CA GLY A 122 -16.11 29.21 5.89
C GLY A 122 -15.07 28.11 5.96
N GLY A 123 -15.20 27.19 6.91
CA GLY A 123 -14.25 26.10 7.11
C GLY A 123 -14.33 25.02 6.04
N ILE A 124 -13.26 24.27 5.90
CA ILE A 124 -13.11 23.24 4.88
C ILE A 124 -12.88 21.87 5.54
N LEU A 125 -13.62 20.86 5.09
CA LEU A 125 -13.28 19.46 5.29
C LEU A 125 -12.44 19.00 4.12
N LEU A 126 -11.28 18.42 4.40
CA LEU A 126 -10.52 17.63 3.44
C LEU A 126 -10.62 16.15 3.82
N VAL A 127 -11.18 15.36 2.94
CA VAL A 127 -11.41 13.93 3.15
C VAL A 127 -10.86 13.14 1.99
N SER A 128 -10.28 11.98 2.27
CA SER A 128 -9.80 11.06 1.25
C SER A 128 -10.36 9.66 1.41
N THR A 129 -10.42 8.95 0.30
CA THR A 129 -10.77 7.52 0.24
C THR A 129 -10.07 6.85 -0.94
N PRO A 130 -9.69 5.57 -0.84
CA PRO A 130 -9.22 4.81 -1.99
C PRO A 130 -10.32 4.65 -3.04
N ASN A 131 -9.94 4.60 -4.30
CA ASN A 131 -10.87 4.32 -5.39
C ASN A 131 -11.17 2.82 -5.46
N ARG A 132 -12.42 2.44 -5.20
CA ARG A 132 -12.90 1.05 -5.26
C ARG A 132 -12.57 0.37 -6.60
N GLU A 133 -12.77 1.05 -7.73
CA GLU A 133 -12.55 0.48 -9.06
C GLU A 133 -11.08 0.13 -9.30
N TYR A 134 -10.18 1.07 -9.00
CA TYR A 134 -8.74 0.85 -9.13
C TYR A 134 -8.23 -0.30 -8.28
N TYR A 135 -8.69 -0.38 -7.02
CA TYR A 135 -8.26 -1.44 -6.11
C TYR A 135 -8.90 -2.79 -6.41
N ALA A 136 -10.12 -2.82 -6.95
CA ALA A 136 -10.75 -4.04 -7.43
C ALA A 136 -9.94 -4.69 -8.57
N GLU A 137 -9.44 -3.89 -9.51
CA GLU A 137 -8.55 -4.36 -10.58
C GLU A 137 -7.19 -4.85 -10.05
N SER A 138 -6.55 -4.08 -9.18
CA SER A 138 -5.18 -4.37 -8.70
C SER A 138 -5.12 -5.55 -7.73
N ARG A 139 -6.17 -5.82 -6.98
CA ARG A 139 -6.25 -6.94 -6.01
C ARG A 139 -6.46 -8.29 -6.67
N GLY A 140 -7.07 -8.37 -7.83
CA GLY A 140 -7.33 -9.62 -8.53
C GLY A 140 -7.96 -10.68 -7.62
N ALA A 141 -7.25 -11.79 -7.39
CA ALA A 141 -7.71 -12.89 -6.54
C ALA A 141 -7.61 -12.63 -5.00
N SER A 142 -6.99 -11.53 -4.58
CA SER A 142 -6.73 -11.25 -3.15
C SER A 142 -7.96 -10.75 -2.38
N GLY A 143 -9.04 -10.39 -3.07
CA GLY A 143 -10.28 -9.90 -2.47
C GLY A 143 -10.18 -8.48 -1.87
N PRO A 144 -11.27 -7.97 -1.25
CA PRO A 144 -11.30 -6.65 -0.64
C PRO A 144 -10.36 -6.55 0.57
N ASN A 145 -9.94 -5.32 0.89
CA ASN A 145 -9.15 -5.07 2.10
C ASN A 145 -10.00 -5.42 3.35
N PRO A 146 -9.54 -6.35 4.22
CA PRO A 146 -10.33 -6.79 5.38
C PRO A 146 -10.55 -5.68 6.43
N PHE A 147 -9.83 -4.56 6.33
CA PHE A 147 -9.97 -3.40 7.21
C PHE A 147 -10.90 -2.32 6.65
N HIS A 148 -11.33 -2.41 5.39
CA HIS A 148 -12.28 -1.48 4.80
C HIS A 148 -13.70 -2.02 5.01
N VAL A 149 -14.52 -1.26 5.67
CA VAL A 149 -15.95 -1.56 5.85
C VAL A 149 -16.74 -1.11 4.62
N HIS A 150 -16.32 0.00 4.02
CA HIS A 150 -16.97 0.59 2.86
C HIS A 150 -15.94 1.20 1.89
N GLU A 151 -15.97 0.79 0.63
CA GLU A 151 -15.11 1.35 -0.41
C GLU A 151 -15.95 2.13 -1.41
N PHE A 152 -15.56 3.37 -1.66
CA PHE A 152 -16.29 4.29 -2.53
C PHE A 152 -15.79 4.21 -3.98
N ASP A 153 -16.73 4.30 -4.94
CA ASP A 153 -16.41 4.81 -6.28
C ASP A 153 -16.56 6.33 -6.33
N TYR A 154 -16.24 6.92 -7.48
CA TYR A 154 -16.27 8.37 -7.63
C TYR A 154 -17.66 8.98 -7.42
N GLU A 155 -18.69 8.39 -8.03
CA GLU A 155 -20.04 8.95 -7.97
C GLU A 155 -20.67 8.77 -6.59
N GLU A 156 -20.46 7.63 -5.96
CA GLU A 156 -20.90 7.37 -4.60
C GLU A 156 -20.25 8.33 -3.61
N PHE A 157 -18.91 8.52 -3.71
CA PHE A 157 -18.18 9.47 -2.88
C PHE A 157 -18.68 10.90 -3.08
N ARG A 158 -18.85 11.31 -4.34
CA ARG A 158 -19.38 12.64 -4.69
C ARG A 158 -20.78 12.87 -4.13
N GLN A 159 -21.67 11.89 -4.25
CA GLN A 159 -23.04 11.98 -3.72
C GLN A 159 -23.04 12.09 -2.21
N ALA A 160 -22.31 11.21 -1.52
CA ALA A 160 -22.19 11.23 -0.07
C ALA A 160 -21.74 12.59 0.49
N LEU A 161 -20.77 13.21 -0.16
CA LEU A 161 -20.27 14.52 0.23
C LEU A 161 -21.28 15.65 -0.04
N ASN A 162 -21.96 15.60 -1.19
CA ASN A 162 -22.96 16.61 -1.56
C ASN A 162 -24.23 16.57 -0.71
N GLU A 163 -24.54 15.45 -0.03
CA GLU A 163 -25.62 15.38 0.94
C GLU A 163 -25.40 16.30 2.16
N VAL A 164 -24.15 16.57 2.52
CA VAL A 164 -23.78 17.32 3.72
C VAL A 164 -23.23 18.71 3.37
N PHE A 165 -22.50 18.84 2.26
CA PHE A 165 -21.80 20.06 1.89
C PHE A 165 -22.30 20.61 0.55
N PRO A 166 -22.73 21.87 0.46
CA PRO A 166 -23.19 22.49 -0.77
C PRO A 166 -22.06 22.76 -1.79
N HIS A 167 -20.82 22.81 -1.32
CA HIS A 167 -19.66 23.05 -2.17
C HIS A 167 -18.66 21.92 -1.97
N VAL A 168 -18.57 21.04 -2.98
CA VAL A 168 -17.66 19.90 -3.00
C VAL A 168 -16.76 20.00 -4.24
N ARG A 169 -15.48 19.80 -4.05
CA ARG A 169 -14.50 19.67 -5.13
C ARG A 169 -13.63 18.43 -4.90
N ILE A 170 -13.51 17.59 -5.89
CA ILE A 170 -12.77 16.34 -5.80
C ILE A 170 -11.56 16.40 -6.72
N TRP A 171 -10.41 15.99 -6.23
CA TRP A 171 -9.18 15.75 -6.99
C TRP A 171 -8.91 14.25 -7.05
N SER A 172 -8.45 13.81 -8.21
CA SER A 172 -7.85 12.50 -8.37
C SER A 172 -6.40 12.56 -7.92
N GLN A 173 -6.03 11.70 -6.99
CA GLN A 173 -4.64 11.55 -6.58
C GLN A 173 -4.02 10.35 -7.28
N ASN A 174 -2.91 10.56 -7.98
CA ASN A 174 -2.17 9.55 -8.71
C ASN A 174 -0.68 9.74 -8.56
N HIS A 175 0.07 8.65 -8.69
CA HIS A 175 1.48 8.75 -9.05
C HIS A 175 1.61 9.26 -10.50
N ALA A 176 2.49 10.22 -10.68
CA ALA A 176 2.84 10.71 -12.01
C ALA A 176 4.36 10.69 -12.19
N GLY A 177 4.84 10.04 -13.24
CA GLY A 177 6.24 10.20 -13.66
C GLY A 177 6.44 11.63 -14.17
N ALA A 178 7.45 12.32 -13.65
CA ALA A 178 7.80 13.67 -14.09
C ALA A 178 9.29 13.73 -14.46
N ILE A 179 9.60 14.53 -15.52
CA ILE A 179 10.97 14.92 -15.83
C ILE A 179 11.15 16.32 -15.26
N VAL A 180 12.09 16.47 -14.33
CA VAL A 180 12.34 17.73 -13.61
C VAL A 180 13.67 18.30 -14.05
N PHE A 181 13.65 19.59 -14.47
CA PHE A 181 14.83 20.38 -14.71
C PHE A 181 14.98 21.35 -13.54
N ALA A 182 16.02 21.19 -12.74
CA ALA A 182 16.29 22.06 -11.60
C ALA A 182 17.64 22.76 -11.80
N PRO A 183 17.74 24.11 -11.58
CA PRO A 183 18.99 24.80 -11.63
C PRO A 183 19.93 24.31 -10.54
N GLN A 184 21.20 24.14 -10.87
CA GLN A 184 22.21 23.72 -9.90
C GLN A 184 22.75 24.92 -9.13
N GLY A 185 22.79 24.82 -7.79
CA GLY A 185 23.37 25.83 -6.93
C GLY A 185 22.50 27.08 -6.71
N GLU A 186 21.28 27.11 -7.19
CA GLU A 186 20.34 28.21 -7.02
C GLU A 186 19.03 27.73 -6.36
N THR A 187 18.39 28.62 -5.61
CA THR A 187 17.04 28.39 -5.12
C THR A 187 16.04 28.73 -6.24
N PRO A 188 15.18 27.77 -6.70
CA PRO A 188 14.23 28.06 -7.75
C PRO A 188 13.29 29.20 -7.36
N ALA A 189 13.13 30.20 -8.25
CA ALA A 189 12.18 31.30 -8.05
C ALA A 189 10.71 30.88 -8.24
N GLY A 190 10.46 29.72 -8.83
CA GLY A 190 9.12 29.17 -9.08
C GLY A 190 9.20 27.83 -9.81
N ALA A 191 8.04 27.26 -10.08
CA ALA A 191 7.89 26.04 -10.86
C ALA A 191 6.82 26.24 -11.95
N THR A 192 7.08 25.68 -13.13
CA THR A 192 6.08 25.61 -14.21
C THR A 192 5.67 24.16 -14.36
N LEU A 193 4.37 23.90 -14.39
CA LEU A 193 3.80 22.57 -14.60
C LEU A 193 3.14 22.53 -15.99
N ASP A 194 3.68 21.68 -16.87
CA ASP A 194 3.02 21.30 -18.11
C ASP A 194 2.32 19.96 -17.90
N ALA A 195 1.00 19.96 -17.90
CA ALA A 195 0.19 18.79 -17.61
C ALA A 195 -1.02 18.70 -18.56
N PRO A 196 -1.47 17.47 -18.93
CA PRO A 196 -2.64 17.31 -19.77
C PRO A 196 -3.89 17.90 -19.10
N ALA A 197 -4.76 18.52 -19.93
CA ALA A 197 -5.95 19.23 -19.47
C ALA A 197 -7.06 18.29 -18.93
N THR A 198 -7.08 17.02 -19.35
CA THR A 198 -8.09 16.04 -18.95
C THR A 198 -7.46 14.84 -18.27
N ARG A 199 -8.07 14.39 -17.16
CA ARG A 199 -7.69 13.18 -16.45
C ARG A 199 -8.92 12.30 -16.28
N ASP A 200 -8.74 11.01 -16.50
CA ASP A 200 -9.80 10.03 -16.29
C ASP A 200 -9.94 9.76 -14.77
N THR A 201 -11.16 9.92 -14.26
CA THR A 201 -11.46 9.66 -12.84
C THR A 201 -11.43 8.17 -12.50
N ALA A 202 -11.77 7.29 -13.46
CA ALA A 202 -11.78 5.84 -13.24
C ALA A 202 -10.37 5.28 -12.92
N HIS A 203 -9.33 5.90 -13.47
CA HIS A 203 -7.94 5.50 -13.25
C HIS A 203 -7.28 6.21 -12.05
N ALA A 204 -8.04 6.93 -11.24
CA ALA A 204 -7.51 7.52 -10.02
C ALA A 204 -7.18 6.44 -8.99
N ASN A 205 -6.04 6.55 -8.33
CA ASN A 205 -5.72 5.67 -7.21
C ASN A 205 -6.57 6.04 -5.99
N PHE A 206 -6.72 7.33 -5.71
CA PHE A 206 -7.54 7.86 -4.63
C PHE A 206 -8.30 9.10 -5.07
N TYR A 207 -9.35 9.38 -4.32
CA TYR A 207 -10.06 10.64 -4.36
C TYR A 207 -9.73 11.46 -3.13
N VAL A 208 -9.49 12.77 -3.34
CA VAL A 208 -9.36 13.77 -2.28
C VAL A 208 -10.40 14.84 -2.51
N ALA A 209 -11.25 15.07 -1.54
CA ALA A 209 -12.28 16.08 -1.65
C ALA A 209 -12.07 17.24 -0.67
N ALA A 210 -12.32 18.45 -1.16
CA ALA A 210 -12.55 19.62 -0.32
C ALA A 210 -14.04 19.91 -0.30
N CYS A 211 -14.61 20.03 0.91
CA CYS A 211 -16.02 20.24 1.15
C CYS A 211 -16.20 21.46 2.06
N SER A 212 -17.10 22.36 1.71
CA SER A 212 -17.37 23.56 2.49
C SER A 212 -18.82 24.01 2.37
N ARG A 213 -19.29 24.79 3.36
CA ARG A 213 -20.56 25.52 3.30
C ARG A 213 -20.45 26.83 2.53
N ALA A 214 -19.23 27.32 2.35
CA ALA A 214 -18.93 28.51 1.55
C ALA A 214 -18.31 28.10 0.19
N PRO A 215 -18.41 28.95 -0.84
CA PRO A 215 -17.78 28.68 -2.13
C PRO A 215 -16.28 28.44 -2.02
N LEU A 216 -15.80 27.39 -2.67
CA LEU A 216 -14.38 27.02 -2.73
C LEU A 216 -13.68 27.78 -3.83
N SER A 217 -12.61 28.50 -3.50
CA SER A 217 -11.83 29.33 -4.45
C SER A 217 -10.72 28.58 -5.16
N THR A 218 -10.40 27.36 -4.78
CA THR A 218 -9.25 26.59 -5.27
C THR A 218 -9.62 25.64 -6.40
N GLY A 219 -8.80 25.52 -7.41
CA GLY A 219 -9.02 24.67 -8.58
C GLY A 219 -7.75 24.18 -9.25
N ASP A 220 -6.59 24.54 -8.69
CA ASP A 220 -5.30 24.30 -9.33
C ASP A 220 -4.83 22.86 -9.17
N ILE A 221 -3.97 22.43 -10.09
CA ILE A 221 -3.24 21.18 -9.97
C ILE A 221 -2.18 21.36 -8.89
N PHE A 222 -2.17 20.47 -7.90
CA PHE A 222 -1.10 20.39 -6.91
C PHE A 222 -0.19 19.21 -7.27
N ALA A 223 1.10 19.47 -7.40
CA ALA A 223 2.12 18.44 -7.60
C ALA A 223 3.17 18.56 -6.48
N TRP A 224 3.45 17.44 -5.84
CA TRP A 224 4.50 17.32 -4.85
C TRP A 224 5.55 16.33 -5.31
N LEU A 225 6.81 16.73 -5.25
CA LEU A 225 7.96 15.90 -5.61
C LEU A 225 8.66 15.50 -4.31
N PRO A 226 8.59 14.25 -3.89
CA PRO A 226 9.28 13.79 -2.69
C PRO A 226 10.79 13.81 -2.90
N THR A 227 11.52 14.23 -1.86
CA THR A 227 13.00 14.26 -1.87
C THR A 227 13.62 12.91 -1.58
N SER A 228 12.86 11.98 -1.00
CA SER A 228 13.32 10.69 -0.46
C SER A 228 12.70 9.51 -1.14
N ALA A 229 12.13 9.48 -2.22
CA ALA A 229 11.77 8.27 -2.96
C ALA A 229 11.85 8.56 -4.45
N ASN A 230 12.67 7.80 -5.09
CA ASN A 230 12.69 7.71 -6.53
C ASN A 230 11.96 6.41 -6.88
N VAL A 231 10.63 6.49 -7.08
CA VAL A 231 9.76 5.37 -7.46
C VAL A 231 10.37 4.57 -8.61
N LEU A 232 10.99 5.26 -9.56
CA LEU A 232 11.69 4.62 -10.67
C LEU A 232 12.88 3.79 -10.16
N ARG A 233 13.69 4.33 -9.25
CA ARG A 233 14.85 3.63 -8.69
C ARG A 233 14.46 2.46 -7.80
N GLU A 234 13.36 2.56 -7.07
CA GLU A 234 12.84 1.44 -6.27
C GLU A 234 12.23 0.35 -7.13
N ARG A 235 11.49 0.71 -8.16
CA ARG A 235 11.03 -0.24 -9.19
C ARG A 235 12.19 -0.90 -9.91
N GLU A 236 13.23 -0.16 -10.27
CA GLU A 236 14.47 -0.71 -10.86
C GLU A 236 15.15 -1.70 -9.91
N ARG A 237 15.24 -1.37 -8.60
CA ARG A 237 15.77 -2.28 -7.58
C ARG A 237 14.90 -3.53 -7.44
N HIS A 238 13.58 -3.37 -7.42
CA HIS A 238 12.65 -4.49 -7.35
C HIS A 238 12.74 -5.39 -8.59
N ILE A 239 12.81 -4.80 -9.78
CA ILE A 239 13.05 -5.51 -11.05
C ILE A 239 14.40 -6.23 -11.00
N ALA A 240 15.46 -5.58 -10.54
CA ALA A 240 16.78 -6.18 -10.40
C ALA A 240 16.76 -7.37 -9.41
N LYS A 241 16.04 -7.25 -8.29
CA LYS A 241 15.84 -8.35 -7.33
C LYS A 241 15.08 -9.51 -7.96
N LEU A 242 13.94 -9.24 -8.59
CA LEU A 242 13.14 -10.28 -9.29
C LEU A 242 13.93 -10.94 -10.42
N SER A 243 14.71 -10.16 -11.17
CA SER A 243 15.59 -10.68 -12.22
C SER A 243 16.69 -11.59 -11.64
N GLY A 244 17.24 -11.24 -10.48
CA GLY A 244 18.18 -12.06 -9.73
C GLY A 244 17.57 -13.38 -9.24
N GLU A 245 16.36 -13.32 -8.68
CA GLU A 245 15.61 -14.51 -8.25
C GLU A 245 15.24 -15.40 -9.45
N LEU A 246 14.84 -14.81 -10.56
CA LEU A 246 14.54 -15.53 -11.81
C LEU A 246 15.79 -16.24 -12.34
N ALA A 247 16.93 -15.54 -12.39
CA ALA A 247 18.20 -16.12 -12.82
C ALA A 247 18.64 -17.29 -11.92
N GLN A 248 18.43 -17.20 -10.60
CA GLN A 248 18.67 -18.30 -9.67
C GLN A 248 17.76 -19.51 -9.94
N LYS A 249 16.46 -19.24 -10.15
CA LYS A 249 15.50 -20.31 -10.48
C LYS A 249 15.79 -20.95 -11.83
N ASP A 250 16.19 -20.18 -12.82
CA ASP A 250 16.59 -20.68 -14.13
C ASP A 250 17.87 -21.54 -14.05
N ALA A 251 18.83 -21.11 -13.23
CA ALA A 251 20.05 -21.89 -12.98
C ALA A 251 19.73 -23.23 -12.28
N TRP A 252 18.87 -23.18 -11.25
CA TRP A 252 18.40 -24.37 -10.55
C TRP A 252 17.60 -25.30 -11.47
N LEU A 253 16.73 -24.74 -12.32
CA LEU A 253 15.93 -25.51 -13.27
C LEU A 253 16.84 -26.22 -14.28
N ARG A 254 17.86 -25.53 -14.84
CA ARG A 254 18.85 -26.13 -15.73
C ARG A 254 19.60 -27.28 -15.06
N GLN A 255 20.07 -27.07 -13.83
CA GLN A 255 20.75 -28.11 -13.05
C GLN A 255 19.81 -29.29 -12.75
N SER A 256 18.55 -29.05 -12.46
CA SER A 256 17.53 -30.07 -12.23
C SER A 256 17.24 -30.88 -13.52
N VAL A 257 17.14 -30.20 -14.65
CA VAL A 257 16.93 -30.82 -15.97
C VAL A 257 18.13 -31.68 -16.35
N GLU A 258 19.35 -31.18 -16.12
CA GLU A 258 20.60 -31.94 -16.38
C GLU A 258 20.68 -33.17 -15.48
N ALA A 259 20.43 -33.02 -14.18
CA ALA A 259 20.39 -34.14 -13.25
C ALA A 259 19.30 -35.18 -13.61
N HIS A 260 18.14 -34.69 -14.11
CA HIS A 260 17.07 -35.56 -14.59
C HIS A 260 17.49 -36.31 -15.85
N GLY A 261 18.19 -35.67 -16.82
CA GLY A 261 18.75 -36.27 -17.99
C GLY A 261 19.80 -37.35 -17.68
N ASP A 262 20.65 -37.07 -16.69
CA ASP A 262 21.63 -38.06 -16.20
C ASP A 262 20.97 -39.25 -15.51
N LEU A 263 19.91 -38.98 -14.74
CA LEU A 263 19.13 -40.05 -14.10
C LEU A 263 18.41 -40.92 -15.14
N GLN A 264 17.88 -40.31 -16.17
CA GLN A 264 17.21 -40.99 -17.28
C GLN A 264 18.20 -41.87 -18.04
N LYS A 265 19.40 -41.37 -18.35
CA LYS A 265 20.45 -42.18 -18.96
C LYS A 265 20.86 -43.39 -18.10
N LYS A 266 21.03 -43.15 -16.79
CA LYS A 266 21.32 -44.25 -15.85
C LYS A 266 20.18 -45.26 -15.77
N HIS A 267 18.94 -44.80 -15.84
CA HIS A 267 17.79 -45.71 -15.89
C HIS A 267 17.74 -46.52 -17.17
N GLU A 268 18.03 -45.90 -18.33
CA GLU A 268 18.10 -46.59 -19.61
C GLU A 268 19.28 -47.61 -19.65
N GLU A 269 20.45 -47.20 -19.12
CA GLU A 269 21.62 -48.08 -18.99
C GLU A 269 21.33 -49.28 -18.06
N LEU A 270 20.69 -49.02 -16.90
CA LEU A 270 20.30 -50.08 -16.00
C LEU A 270 19.23 -51.01 -16.59
N THR A 271 18.27 -50.44 -17.33
CA THR A 271 17.25 -51.22 -18.03
C THR A 271 17.86 -52.08 -19.15
N ALA A 272 18.81 -51.52 -19.90
CA ALA A 272 19.54 -52.26 -20.91
C ALA A 272 20.44 -53.36 -20.29
N GLU A 273 21.06 -53.07 -19.14
CA GLU A 273 21.83 -54.04 -18.38
C GLU A 273 20.94 -55.15 -17.83
N LEU A 274 19.77 -54.77 -17.28
CA LEU A 274 18.77 -55.74 -16.81
C LEU A 274 18.25 -56.63 -17.95
N HIS A 275 18.06 -56.04 -19.14
CA HIS A 275 17.65 -56.80 -20.33
C HIS A 275 18.74 -57.77 -20.78
N ARG A 276 20.02 -57.37 -20.78
CA ARG A 276 21.16 -58.24 -21.04
C ARG A 276 21.28 -59.35 -20.01
N GLN A 277 21.09 -59.05 -18.73
CA GLN A 277 21.11 -60.02 -17.65
C GLN A 277 19.97 -61.01 -17.77
N ASN A 278 18.75 -60.55 -18.14
CA ASN A 278 17.61 -61.42 -18.37
C ASN A 278 17.81 -62.36 -19.54
N LEU A 279 18.38 -61.85 -20.66
CA LEU A 279 18.75 -62.69 -21.81
C LEU A 279 19.80 -63.79 -21.46
N TRP A 280 20.81 -63.34 -20.68
CA TRP A 280 21.82 -64.27 -20.15
C TRP A 280 21.23 -65.30 -19.17
N ALA A 281 20.31 -64.84 -18.27
CA ALA A 281 19.58 -65.74 -17.35
C ALA A 281 18.68 -66.74 -18.08
N ASP A 282 18.02 -66.31 -19.19
CA ASP A 282 17.23 -67.18 -20.05
C ASP A 282 18.09 -68.22 -20.82
N GLU A 283 19.28 -67.83 -21.23
CA GLU A 283 20.24 -68.71 -21.87
C GLU A 283 20.84 -69.73 -20.89
N LEU A 284 21.12 -69.28 -19.65
CA LEU A 284 21.51 -70.14 -18.54
C LEU A 284 20.39 -71.09 -18.13
N ASN A 285 19.14 -70.64 -18.13
CA ASN A 285 17.97 -71.48 -17.86
C ASN A 285 17.76 -72.55 -18.92
N ARG A 286 18.01 -72.26 -20.21
CA ARG A 286 17.96 -73.26 -21.25
C ARG A 286 19.08 -74.33 -21.09
N GLU A 287 20.28 -73.89 -20.64
CA GLU A 287 21.40 -74.79 -20.30
C GLU A 287 21.10 -75.63 -19.04
N VAL A 288 20.36 -75.05 -18.08
CA VAL A 288 20.01 -75.69 -16.80
C VAL A 288 18.74 -76.59 -16.87
N VAL A 289 17.81 -76.33 -17.80
CA VAL A 289 16.66 -77.21 -18.07
C VAL A 289 17.14 -78.63 -18.46
N SER A 290 18.35 -78.76 -18.93
CA SER A 290 18.99 -80.06 -19.19
C SER A 290 19.39 -80.89 -17.93
N ARG A 291 19.21 -80.26 -16.71
CA ARG A 291 19.56 -80.95 -15.44
C ARG A 291 18.43 -80.70 -14.43
N ASN A 292 17.44 -81.62 -14.45
CA ASN A 292 16.16 -81.58 -13.70
C ASN A 292 16.19 -81.31 -12.18
N ALA A 293 17.32 -81.28 -11.53
CA ALA A 293 17.44 -81.16 -10.07
C ALA A 293 17.55 -79.71 -9.54
N ARG A 294 17.75 -78.65 -10.44
CA ARG A 294 18.05 -77.32 -9.98
C ARG A 294 16.93 -76.29 -10.23
N ILE A 295 15.85 -76.71 -10.93
CA ILE A 295 14.72 -75.81 -11.30
C ILE A 295 13.93 -75.40 -10.08
N ALA A 296 13.73 -76.29 -9.10
CA ALA A 296 12.94 -75.98 -7.88
C ALA A 296 13.66 -74.95 -7.00
N GLU A 297 14.98 -74.95 -6.94
CA GLU A 297 15.79 -74.00 -6.18
C GLU A 297 15.78 -72.63 -6.81
N LEU A 298 15.90 -72.61 -8.16
CA LEU A 298 15.84 -71.35 -8.94
C LEU A 298 14.43 -70.72 -8.96
N GLN A 299 13.39 -71.52 -8.93
CA GLN A 299 12.01 -71.02 -8.81
C GLN A 299 11.74 -70.35 -7.44
N GLY A 300 12.35 -70.89 -6.35
CA GLY A 300 12.32 -70.25 -5.03
C GLY A 300 12.99 -68.90 -5.00
N GLU A 301 14.18 -68.80 -5.66
CA GLU A 301 14.93 -67.52 -5.76
C GLU A 301 14.20 -66.45 -6.61
N VAL A 302 13.55 -66.90 -7.70
CA VAL A 302 12.79 -66.02 -8.58
C VAL A 302 11.55 -65.48 -7.87
N SER A 303 10.85 -66.32 -7.08
CA SER A 303 9.70 -65.92 -6.30
C SER A 303 10.09 -64.87 -5.24
N THR A 304 11.20 -65.11 -4.52
CA THR A 304 11.71 -64.17 -3.51
C THR A 304 12.13 -62.81 -4.12
N ARG A 305 12.67 -62.84 -5.34
CA ARG A 305 13.05 -61.58 -6.06
C ARG A 305 11.81 -60.83 -6.56
N LEU A 306 10.75 -61.52 -6.95
CA LEU A 306 9.50 -60.89 -7.34
C LEU A 306 8.79 -60.23 -6.15
N GLU A 307 8.85 -60.86 -4.96
CA GLU A 307 8.36 -60.25 -3.71
C GLU A 307 9.15 -59.02 -3.36
N TRP A 308 10.48 -59.06 -3.50
CA TRP A 308 11.33 -57.89 -3.26
C TRP A 308 11.13 -56.76 -4.31
N ILE A 309 10.86 -57.11 -5.58
CA ILE A 309 10.50 -56.14 -6.63
C ILE A 309 9.14 -55.50 -6.32
N ALA A 310 8.17 -56.28 -5.85
CA ALA A 310 6.86 -55.73 -5.45
C ALA A 310 6.99 -54.78 -4.26
N ASP A 311 7.87 -55.08 -3.29
CA ASP A 311 8.16 -54.16 -2.17
C ASP A 311 8.85 -52.86 -2.64
N LEU A 312 9.82 -52.98 -3.56
CA LEU A 312 10.50 -51.82 -4.18
C LEU A 312 9.52 -50.98 -5.04
N GLU A 313 8.63 -51.61 -5.78
CA GLU A 313 7.61 -50.91 -6.56
C GLU A 313 6.62 -50.17 -5.64
N ALA A 314 6.29 -50.75 -4.51
CA ALA A 314 5.48 -50.10 -3.47
C ALA A 314 6.24 -48.86 -2.88
N GLN A 315 7.54 -48.99 -2.64
CA GLN A 315 8.37 -47.90 -2.16
C GLN A 315 8.52 -46.78 -3.22
N ILE A 316 8.75 -47.11 -4.49
CA ILE A 316 8.83 -46.16 -5.60
C ILE A 316 7.47 -45.43 -5.77
N LYS A 317 6.37 -46.17 -5.70
CA LYS A 317 5.02 -45.57 -5.76
C LYS A 317 4.75 -44.64 -4.58
N GLY A 318 5.21 -45.02 -3.38
CA GLY A 318 5.15 -44.17 -2.19
C GLY A 318 5.97 -42.88 -2.36
N ALA A 319 7.18 -43.01 -2.90
CA ALA A 319 8.04 -41.85 -3.17
C ALA A 319 7.45 -40.91 -4.26
N ALA A 320 6.85 -41.49 -5.31
CA ALA A 320 6.16 -40.69 -6.34
C ALA A 320 4.97 -39.91 -5.78
N THR A 321 4.18 -40.55 -4.93
CA THR A 321 3.04 -39.87 -4.25
C THR A 321 3.51 -38.73 -3.32
N GLU A 322 4.65 -38.94 -2.65
CA GLU A 322 5.24 -37.91 -1.79
C GLU A 322 5.79 -36.73 -2.61
N ILE A 323 6.36 -37.00 -3.78
CA ILE A 323 6.79 -35.94 -4.71
C ILE A 323 5.58 -35.11 -5.17
N GLU A 324 4.49 -35.77 -5.60
CA GLU A 324 3.27 -35.08 -6.01
C GLU A 324 2.67 -34.23 -4.87
N ARG A 325 2.72 -34.74 -3.62
CA ARG A 325 2.27 -34.00 -2.44
C ARG A 325 3.14 -32.75 -2.22
N LEU A 326 4.45 -32.90 -2.27
CA LEU A 326 5.39 -31.79 -2.08
C LEU A 326 5.31 -30.76 -3.20
N GLU A 327 5.06 -31.17 -4.42
CA GLU A 327 4.82 -30.28 -5.55
C GLU A 327 3.53 -29.48 -5.37
N ALA A 328 2.44 -30.15 -4.94
CA ALA A 328 1.18 -29.48 -4.65
C ALA A 328 1.31 -28.47 -3.48
N GLU A 329 1.99 -28.87 -2.39
CA GLU A 329 2.28 -27.98 -1.26
C GLU A 329 3.16 -26.77 -1.69
N GLY A 330 4.12 -27.01 -2.59
CA GLY A 330 4.97 -25.97 -3.16
C GLY A 330 4.19 -24.96 -4.01
N GLU A 331 3.26 -25.43 -4.81
CA GLU A 331 2.39 -24.55 -5.60
C GLU A 331 1.40 -23.76 -4.71
N GLU A 332 0.85 -24.39 -3.67
CA GLU A 332 0.00 -23.71 -2.69
C GLU A 332 0.77 -22.62 -1.93
N GLN A 333 2.02 -22.92 -1.54
CA GLN A 333 2.89 -21.92 -0.91
C GLN A 333 3.23 -20.77 -1.86
N LYS A 334 3.51 -21.06 -3.13
CA LYS A 334 3.75 -20.02 -4.15
C LYS A 334 2.51 -19.16 -4.38
N GLN A 335 1.34 -19.78 -4.42
CA GLN A 335 0.07 -19.06 -4.60
C GLN A 335 -0.25 -18.19 -3.38
N THR A 336 0.00 -18.71 -2.18
CA THR A 336 -0.16 -17.97 -0.93
C THR A 336 0.82 -16.79 -0.86
N ALA A 337 2.08 -17.02 -1.24
CA ALA A 337 3.09 -15.96 -1.28
C ALA A 337 2.73 -14.87 -2.31
N ARG A 338 2.27 -15.25 -3.50
CA ARG A 338 1.77 -14.32 -4.53
C ARG A 338 0.60 -13.48 -4.03
N SER A 339 -0.41 -14.16 -3.47
CA SER A 339 -1.56 -13.47 -2.87
C SER A 339 -1.14 -12.48 -1.77
N ARG A 340 -0.11 -12.83 -0.99
CA ARG A 340 0.44 -11.94 0.05
C ARG A 340 1.18 -10.74 -0.53
N ILE A 341 1.92 -10.95 -1.62
CA ILE A 341 2.59 -9.85 -2.34
C ILE A 341 1.54 -8.88 -2.90
N ASP A 342 0.52 -9.39 -3.58
CA ASP A 342 -0.55 -8.57 -4.14
C ASP A 342 -1.30 -7.76 -3.06
N GLN A 343 -1.56 -8.37 -1.89
CA GLN A 343 -2.14 -7.67 -0.73
C GLN A 343 -1.23 -6.55 -0.20
N LEU A 344 0.07 -6.81 -0.13
CA LEU A 344 1.04 -5.83 0.34
C LEU A 344 1.19 -4.67 -0.66
N GLU A 345 1.24 -4.95 -1.96
CA GLU A 345 1.30 -3.94 -3.01
C GLU A 345 0.05 -3.06 -3.03
N ALA A 346 -1.14 -3.65 -2.85
CA ALA A 346 -2.39 -2.91 -2.71
C ALA A 346 -2.35 -1.99 -1.48
N THR A 347 -1.89 -2.51 -0.33
CA THR A 347 -1.77 -1.73 0.92
C THR A 347 -0.74 -0.59 0.76
N VAL A 348 0.38 -0.85 0.09
CA VAL A 348 1.40 0.17 -0.20
C VAL A 348 0.79 1.28 -1.04
N THR A 349 0.08 0.92 -2.10
CA THR A 349 -0.54 1.88 -3.01
C THR A 349 -1.58 2.76 -2.29
N GLU A 350 -2.45 2.16 -1.48
CA GLU A 350 -3.47 2.85 -0.69
C GLU A 350 -2.84 3.91 0.25
N ARG A 351 -1.82 3.51 1.00
CA ARG A 351 -1.15 4.39 1.97
C ARG A 351 -0.35 5.52 1.31
N THR A 352 0.22 5.28 0.13
CA THR A 352 0.94 6.32 -0.63
C THR A 352 -0.02 7.42 -1.10
N LEU A 353 -1.20 7.06 -1.54
CA LEU A 353 -2.24 7.99 -1.97
C LEU A 353 -2.81 8.82 -0.80
N TRP A 354 -3.00 8.20 0.37
CA TRP A 354 -3.41 8.93 1.57
C TRP A 354 -2.36 10.00 1.97
N ALA A 355 -1.06 9.66 1.90
CA ALA A 355 0.00 10.63 2.17
C ALA A 355 -0.03 11.85 1.22
N GLN A 356 -0.30 11.63 -0.08
CA GLN A 356 -0.42 12.71 -1.06
C GLN A 356 -1.65 13.62 -0.84
N GLN A 357 -2.76 13.03 -0.36
CA GLN A 357 -3.94 13.82 0.01
C GLN A 357 -3.65 14.72 1.21
N LEU A 358 -2.99 14.18 2.22
CA LEU A 358 -2.62 14.92 3.42
C LEU A 358 -1.71 16.13 3.09
N ASP A 359 -0.75 15.93 2.18
CA ASP A 359 0.13 17.01 1.71
C ASP A 359 -0.64 18.14 1.00
N THR A 360 -1.67 17.77 0.24
CA THR A 360 -2.52 18.73 -0.44
C THR A 360 -3.35 19.56 0.55
N GLU A 361 -3.86 18.92 1.61
CA GLU A 361 -4.60 19.61 2.69
C GLU A 361 -3.70 20.54 3.50
N ILE A 362 -2.49 20.08 3.82
CA ILE A 362 -1.48 20.92 4.49
C ILE A 362 -1.16 22.16 3.66
N ALA A 363 -1.02 22.01 2.34
CA ALA A 363 -0.78 23.14 1.44
C ALA A 363 -1.94 24.13 1.44
N ALA A 364 -3.19 23.63 1.40
CA ALA A 364 -4.39 24.46 1.48
C ALA A 364 -4.49 25.25 2.79
N HIS A 365 -4.21 24.58 3.92
CA HIS A 365 -4.20 25.24 5.23
C HIS A 365 -3.09 26.30 5.37
N ARG A 366 -1.92 26.06 4.76
CA ARG A 366 -0.85 27.05 4.72
C ARG A 366 -1.27 28.32 3.96
N GLU A 367 -1.98 28.16 2.85
CA GLU A 367 -2.48 29.29 2.08
C GLU A 367 -3.57 30.06 2.81
N GLU A 368 -4.45 29.33 3.51
CA GLU A 368 -5.49 29.93 4.37
C GLU A 368 -4.88 30.72 5.53
N LEU A 369 -3.87 30.17 6.19
CA LEU A 369 -3.11 30.86 7.24
C LEU A 369 -2.40 32.12 6.73
N ARG A 370 -1.80 32.08 5.51
CA ARG A 370 -1.23 33.25 4.87
C ARG A 370 -2.29 34.33 4.62
N ARG A 371 -3.48 33.92 4.15
CA ARG A 371 -4.59 34.84 3.88
C ARG A 371 -5.09 35.51 5.16
N ILE A 372 -5.22 34.75 6.26
CA ILE A 372 -5.59 35.27 7.59
C ILE A 372 -4.50 36.24 8.08
N ALA A 373 -3.23 35.87 7.97
CA ALA A 373 -2.12 36.73 8.39
C ALA A 373 -2.02 38.06 7.58
N SER A 374 -2.49 38.07 6.33
CA SER A 374 -2.51 39.25 5.47
C SER A 374 -3.66 40.23 5.77
N THR A 375 -4.61 39.86 6.62
CA THR A 375 -5.74 40.73 6.94
C THR A 375 -5.30 41.96 7.75
N LYS A 376 -5.88 43.12 7.39
CA LYS A 376 -5.54 44.42 8.04
C LYS A 376 -5.67 44.37 9.57
N TRP A 377 -6.57 43.52 10.10
CA TRP A 377 -6.78 43.35 11.53
C TRP A 377 -5.64 42.58 12.22
N VAL A 378 -5.15 41.52 11.62
CA VAL A 378 -4.01 40.75 12.16
C VAL A 378 -2.73 41.56 12.08
N GLN A 379 -2.50 42.28 10.96
CA GLN A 379 -1.37 43.18 10.82
C GLN A 379 -1.39 44.38 11.79
N ALA A 380 -2.61 44.89 12.10
CA ALA A 380 -2.78 45.92 13.09
C ALA A 380 -2.52 45.40 14.52
N GLY A 381 -2.97 44.18 14.85
CA GLY A 381 -2.71 43.52 16.13
C GLY A 381 -1.21 43.26 16.35
N MET A 382 -0.48 42.85 15.33
CA MET A 382 0.98 42.68 15.37
C MET A 382 1.73 44.00 15.61
N LYS A 383 1.30 45.11 14.99
CA LYS A 383 1.89 46.45 15.21
C LYS A 383 1.64 47.01 16.58
N LEU A 384 0.57 46.61 17.27
CA LEU A 384 0.20 47.07 18.58
C LEU A 384 0.67 46.15 19.74
N GLY A 385 1.39 45.09 19.45
CA GLY A 385 1.89 44.13 20.44
C GLY A 385 0.81 43.27 21.10
N LEU A 386 -0.41 43.24 20.53
CA LEU A 386 -1.61 42.57 21.11
C LEU A 386 -1.96 41.26 20.33
N GLY A 387 -1.15 40.87 19.33
CA GLY A 387 -1.36 39.68 18.55
C GLY A 387 -0.45 38.52 18.97
N PRO A 388 -0.78 37.29 18.55
CA PRO A 388 0.06 36.14 18.83
C PRO A 388 1.45 36.32 18.20
N THR A 389 2.48 36.06 18.97
CA THR A 389 3.87 36.10 18.49
C THR A 389 4.07 34.97 17.46
N VAL A 390 4.18 35.36 16.19
CA VAL A 390 4.52 34.40 15.13
C VAL A 390 6.01 34.13 15.22
N ASN A 391 6.38 33.01 15.78
CA ASN A 391 7.77 32.55 15.74
C ASN A 391 8.03 32.02 14.31
N HIS A 392 8.81 32.75 13.52
CA HIS A 392 9.32 32.29 12.25
C HIS A 392 10.41 31.23 12.52
N GLY A 393 9.97 30.01 12.89
CA GLY A 393 10.85 28.86 12.84
C GLY A 393 11.15 28.55 11.37
N GLN A 394 12.42 28.56 11.05
CA GLN A 394 12.99 28.14 9.76
C GLN A 394 12.63 26.71 9.40
#